data_09f9495357de59d0bc19a80c29400a5c
#
_entry.id   09f9495357de59d0bc19a80c29400a5c
#
_cell.length_a   1.000
_cell.length_b   1.000
_cell.length_c   1.000
_cell.angle_alpha   90.00
_cell.angle_beta   90.00
_cell.angle_gamma   90.00
#
_symmetry.space_group_name_H-M   'P 1'
#
loop_
_entity.id
_entity.type
_entity.pdbx_description
1 polymer ?
#
loop_
_entity_poly.entity_id
_entity_poly.type
_entity_poly.pdbx_seq_one_letter_code
_entity_poly.pdbx_strand_id
1 'polypeptide(L)'
;MQNEKSLDTQPIAPSSHDERDGAGADAIDRVPTPLKFRHILARVVLVLLFGIGFFFSVIPVGRAAARALYILPELILAAQPGVVSLAEDPIRHIQKTIPSSSGTVYLDIYEPTTAPPLIPGAREGVVVIPGVGDERTVDQLVNFSQGLARAGLVVMDMTTPTLLNYDLSYQDSDAVVQAFKALASWPGVGSQRAGIIGFSAGDALAIFAAADSRVRDKVAFVLCFGGYFNTTTLLRAFGRRALDVNGQAQPWHPQYVPVEVLANSIAPLLPSNEASRLVNALTPGGTPLTPDELAQFSPDTVAIYHLLNGDEPAQTDANIAALSAPIRALLDQLSPSRVIGQVRAPIYLLHDRSDEYVPFTQSIDFDAALNRMHHPHDFALFGIFQHVEVKSNINPGQLLGDGLSLNRILNEVLQAGV
;
A
#
# COMPACT_ATOMS: atom_id res chain seq x y z
N MET A 1 74.86 8.51 -49.57
CA MET A 1 75.51 7.39 -50.28
C MET A 1 74.35 6.67 -50.93
N GLN A 2 74.15 6.97 -52.21
CA GLN A 2 74.48 6.14 -53.37
C GLN A 2 73.60 4.90 -53.42
N ASN A 3 72.95 4.59 -54.45
CA ASN A 3 72.83 4.88 -55.88
C ASN A 3 71.78 3.91 -56.40
N GLU A 4 70.87 4.35 -57.25
CA GLU A 4 70.80 4.15 -58.69
C GLU A 4 70.71 2.68 -59.11
N LYS A 5 69.92 2.24 -60.05
CA LYS A 5 69.44 2.61 -61.41
C LYS A 5 68.45 1.56 -61.85
N SER A 6 67.28 1.83 -62.45
CA SER A 6 67.06 2.21 -63.85
C SER A 6 66.99 1.10 -64.87
N LEU A 7 66.00 1.22 -65.72
CA LEU A 7 65.82 0.80 -67.13
C LEU A 7 64.91 -0.43 -67.33
N ASP A 8 63.73 -0.26 -67.84
CA ASP A 8 63.27 0.10 -69.23
C ASP A 8 63.14 -1.14 -70.12
N THR A 9 61.96 -1.40 -70.65
CA THR A 9 61.57 -1.36 -72.03
C THR A 9 60.25 -2.10 -72.30
N GLN A 10 59.33 -1.38 -72.92
CA GLN A 10 58.22 -1.89 -73.75
C GLN A 10 58.73 -2.46 -75.10
N PRO A 11 57.81 -2.82 -76.07
CA PRO A 11 56.43 -3.32 -76.09
C PRO A 11 56.29 -4.58 -77.00
N ILE A 12 55.09 -5.04 -77.28
CA ILE A 12 54.51 -5.40 -78.63
C ILE A 12 53.19 -6.18 -78.49
N ALA A 13 52.12 -5.63 -79.05
CA ALA A 13 50.89 -6.33 -79.48
C ALA A 13 51.09 -6.86 -80.93
N PRO A 14 50.12 -7.45 -81.64
CA PRO A 14 48.71 -7.75 -81.41
C PRO A 14 48.21 -9.12 -81.99
N SER A 15 46.91 -9.35 -81.96
CA SER A 15 45.98 -10.00 -82.92
C SER A 15 45.11 -11.08 -82.26
N SER A 16 43.84 -10.92 -82.24
CA SER A 16 42.66 -11.06 -83.14
C SER A 16 42.08 -12.47 -83.18
N HIS A 17 40.71 -12.47 -83.17
CA HIS A 17 39.77 -13.51 -83.52
C HIS A 17 39.43 -14.56 -82.46
N ASP A 18 38.24 -15.05 -82.24
CA ASP A 18 36.94 -14.92 -82.90
C ASP A 18 35.82 -15.40 -81.95
N GLU A 19 34.64 -14.98 -82.21
CA GLU A 19 33.30 -15.36 -81.79
C GLU A 19 33.06 -16.76 -81.25
N ARG A 20 32.20 -16.94 -80.23
CA ARG A 20 30.82 -17.49 -80.33
C ARG A 20 30.13 -17.73 -79.00
N ASP A 21 28.96 -17.23 -78.89
CA ASP A 21 27.68 -17.66 -78.26
C ASP A 21 27.72 -18.65 -77.09
N GLY A 22 27.04 -18.26 -75.98
CA GLY A 22 26.60 -19.12 -74.91
C GLY A 22 25.77 -18.42 -73.89
N ALA A 23 24.45 -18.37 -74.12
CA ALA A 23 23.49 -17.84 -73.13
C ALA A 23 23.52 -18.74 -71.86
N GLY A 24 23.78 -18.13 -70.72
CA GLY A 24 23.65 -18.72 -69.41
C GLY A 24 23.15 -17.64 -68.42
N ALA A 25 21.86 -17.71 -68.13
CA ALA A 25 21.25 -16.80 -67.18
C ALA A 25 21.74 -17.07 -65.77
N ASP A 26 22.65 -16.27 -65.25
CA ASP A 26 22.93 -16.19 -63.83
C ASP A 26 21.87 -15.34 -63.12
N ALA A 27 20.93 -16.04 -62.48
CA ALA A 27 20.09 -15.47 -61.47
C ALA A 27 20.96 -15.11 -60.25
N ILE A 28 21.55 -13.93 -60.24
CA ILE A 28 22.24 -13.39 -59.08
C ILE A 28 21.18 -13.07 -58.01
N ASP A 29 21.13 -13.93 -57.03
CA ASP A 29 20.45 -13.70 -55.73
C ASP A 29 20.81 -12.29 -55.24
N ARG A 30 19.88 -11.35 -55.32
CA ARG A 30 20.06 -10.00 -54.81
C ARG A 30 19.96 -10.04 -53.31
N VAL A 31 21.07 -10.27 -52.61
CA VAL A 31 21.22 -10.01 -51.20
C VAL A 31 20.72 -8.57 -50.93
N PRO A 32 19.71 -8.37 -50.09
CA PRO A 32 19.17 -7.03 -49.87
C PRO A 32 20.27 -6.13 -49.31
N THR A 33 20.49 -5.00 -49.95
CA THR A 33 21.53 -4.04 -49.58
C THR A 33 21.40 -3.62 -48.12
N PRO A 34 22.46 -3.49 -47.32
CA PRO A 34 22.43 -3.21 -45.89
C PRO A 34 21.68 -1.94 -45.51
N LEU A 35 21.52 -0.98 -46.41
CA LEU A 35 20.70 0.23 -46.23
C LEU A 35 19.19 -0.07 -46.13
N LYS A 36 18.66 -0.99 -46.98
CA LYS A 36 17.23 -1.34 -46.91
C LYS A 36 16.87 -2.05 -45.62
N PHE A 37 17.74 -2.91 -45.12
CA PHE A 37 17.54 -3.63 -43.86
C PHE A 37 17.50 -2.63 -42.66
N ARG A 38 18.40 -1.65 -42.62
CA ARG A 38 18.43 -0.60 -41.59
C ARG A 38 17.14 0.23 -41.59
N HIS A 39 16.57 0.59 -42.73
CA HIS A 39 15.30 1.31 -42.81
C HIS A 39 14.10 0.45 -42.39
N ILE A 40 14.10 -0.85 -42.73
CA ILE A 40 13.05 -1.76 -42.26
C ILE A 40 13.14 -1.92 -40.74
N LEU A 41 14.31 -2.17 -40.20
CA LEU A 41 14.55 -2.29 -38.76
C LEU A 41 14.14 -1.01 -38.03
N ALA A 42 14.52 0.17 -38.53
CA ALA A 42 14.13 1.44 -37.95
C ALA A 42 12.61 1.65 -37.93
N ARG A 43 11.89 1.26 -39.00
CA ARG A 43 10.42 1.30 -39.04
C ARG A 43 9.79 0.34 -38.06
N VAL A 44 10.29 -0.88 -37.94
CA VAL A 44 9.82 -1.87 -36.96
C VAL A 44 10.02 -1.36 -35.53
N VAL A 45 11.20 -0.81 -35.22
CA VAL A 45 11.48 -0.22 -33.92
C VAL A 45 10.55 0.97 -33.64
N LEU A 46 10.33 1.85 -34.62
CA LEU A 46 9.41 2.99 -34.46
C LEU A 46 7.97 2.53 -34.20
N VAL A 47 7.48 1.52 -34.92
CA VAL A 47 6.13 0.96 -34.72
C VAL A 47 6.02 0.31 -33.34
N LEU A 48 7.05 -0.41 -32.89
CA LEU A 48 7.10 -0.98 -31.54
C LEU A 48 7.10 0.10 -30.46
N LEU A 49 7.92 1.14 -30.62
CA LEU A 49 7.96 2.27 -29.67
C LEU A 49 6.62 3.02 -29.65
N PHE A 50 5.99 3.23 -30.81
CA PHE A 50 4.66 3.82 -30.88
C PHE A 50 3.60 2.93 -30.24
N GLY A 51 3.64 1.62 -30.50
CA GLY A 51 2.74 0.64 -29.88
C GLY A 51 2.90 0.59 -28.36
N ILE A 52 4.13 0.60 -27.85
CA ILE A 52 4.42 0.67 -26.43
C ILE A 52 3.92 2.00 -25.85
N GLY A 53 4.24 3.13 -26.48
CA GLY A 53 3.76 4.44 -26.04
C GLY A 53 2.25 4.54 -26.04
N PHE A 54 1.58 4.01 -27.07
CA PHE A 54 0.12 3.94 -27.14
C PHE A 54 -0.46 3.07 -26.03
N PHE A 55 0.12 1.87 -25.78
CA PHE A 55 -0.29 0.99 -24.71
C PHE A 55 -0.26 1.68 -23.34
N PHE A 56 0.88 2.29 -22.99
CA PHE A 56 1.04 2.96 -21.69
C PHE A 56 0.29 4.29 -21.55
N SER A 57 -0.09 4.93 -22.67
CA SER A 57 -0.77 6.24 -22.64
C SER A 57 -2.28 6.15 -22.80
N VAL A 58 -2.78 5.19 -23.58
CA VAL A 58 -4.19 5.15 -24.01
C VAL A 58 -4.95 3.96 -23.41
N ILE A 59 -4.32 2.79 -23.34
CA ILE A 59 -4.98 1.57 -22.84
C ILE A 59 -5.06 1.61 -21.32
N PRO A 60 -6.24 1.41 -20.70
CA PRO A 60 -6.41 1.51 -19.24
C PRO A 60 -5.42 0.67 -18.43
N VAL A 61 -5.24 -0.60 -18.79
CA VAL A 61 -4.29 -1.53 -18.14
C VAL A 61 -2.84 -1.02 -18.27
N GLY A 62 -2.47 -0.51 -19.43
CA GLY A 62 -1.13 0.08 -19.65
C GLY A 62 -0.90 1.33 -18.83
N ARG A 63 -1.91 2.21 -18.73
CA ARG A 63 -1.83 3.40 -17.87
C ARG A 63 -1.69 3.05 -16.40
N ALA A 64 -2.46 2.07 -15.90
CA ALA A 64 -2.34 1.59 -14.53
C ALA A 64 -0.93 1.03 -14.26
N ALA A 65 -0.39 0.23 -15.19
CA ALA A 65 0.96 -0.29 -15.09
C ALA A 65 2.04 0.82 -15.08
N ALA A 66 1.90 1.84 -15.93
CA ALA A 66 2.81 2.99 -15.93
C ALA A 66 2.77 3.76 -14.61
N ARG A 67 1.57 3.99 -14.07
CA ARG A 67 1.36 4.66 -12.78
C ARG A 67 1.93 3.84 -11.62
N ALA A 68 1.70 2.52 -11.59
CA ALA A 68 2.26 1.65 -10.57
C ALA A 68 3.79 1.68 -10.56
N LEU A 69 4.43 1.60 -11.74
CA LEU A 69 5.88 1.74 -11.90
C LEU A 69 6.40 3.12 -11.47
N TYR A 70 5.59 4.17 -11.62
CA TYR A 70 5.92 5.51 -11.20
C TYR A 70 5.87 5.67 -9.67
N ILE A 71 4.80 5.17 -9.03
CA ILE A 71 4.57 5.29 -7.59
C ILE A 71 5.54 4.42 -6.78
N LEU A 72 5.92 3.25 -7.32
CA LEU A 72 6.73 2.26 -6.62
C LEU A 72 8.06 2.80 -6.05
N PRO A 73 8.88 3.59 -6.78
CA PRO A 73 10.11 4.16 -6.24
C PRO A 73 9.86 5.13 -5.08
N GLU A 74 8.80 5.94 -5.13
CA GLU A 74 8.46 6.88 -4.05
C GLU A 74 8.04 6.12 -2.79
N LEU A 75 7.37 4.99 -2.95
CA LEU A 75 6.90 4.14 -1.85
C LEU A 75 8.02 3.34 -1.19
N ILE A 76 9.00 2.85 -1.98
CA ILE A 76 10.08 1.97 -1.48
C ILE A 76 11.32 2.77 -1.08
N LEU A 77 11.67 3.81 -1.83
CA LEU A 77 12.96 4.48 -1.67
C LEU A 77 12.88 5.76 -0.85
N ALA A 78 11.68 6.22 -0.47
CA ALA A 78 11.44 7.55 0.11
C ALA A 78 12.23 8.62 -0.66
N ALA A 79 12.47 8.35 -1.95
CA ALA A 79 13.40 9.09 -2.78
C ALA A 79 12.82 10.47 -3.06
N GLN A 80 13.62 11.48 -2.81
CA GLN A 80 13.42 12.81 -3.39
C GLN A 80 13.07 12.67 -4.88
N PRO A 81 12.17 13.50 -5.42
CA PRO A 81 11.77 13.41 -6.81
C PRO A 81 13.00 13.40 -7.71
N GLY A 82 13.34 12.22 -8.19
CA GLY A 82 14.50 11.97 -9.06
C GLY A 82 14.14 12.22 -10.52
N VAL A 83 14.89 11.61 -11.42
CA VAL A 83 14.83 11.76 -12.90
C VAL A 83 13.43 11.61 -13.52
N VAL A 84 12.45 11.11 -12.78
CA VAL A 84 11.06 10.93 -13.20
C VAL A 84 10.25 12.22 -13.14
N SER A 85 10.73 13.27 -12.44
CA SER A 85 10.07 14.58 -12.27
C SER A 85 9.75 15.33 -13.56
N LEU A 86 10.29 14.92 -14.69
CA LEU A 86 10.02 15.54 -16.00
C LEU A 86 8.66 15.19 -16.62
N ALA A 87 7.96 14.20 -16.06
CA ALA A 87 6.63 13.74 -16.51
C ALA A 87 5.54 13.95 -15.45
N GLU A 88 5.83 14.72 -14.39
CA GLU A 88 4.93 14.89 -13.26
C GLU A 88 3.83 15.90 -13.53
N ASP A 89 2.61 15.55 -13.16
CA ASP A 89 1.55 16.53 -13.03
C ASP A 89 1.85 17.41 -11.81
N PRO A 90 1.88 18.75 -11.96
CA PRO A 90 1.99 19.63 -10.82
C PRO A 90 0.78 19.44 -9.89
N ILE A 91 1.03 19.36 -8.61
CA ILE A 91 0.00 19.10 -7.59
C ILE A 91 -0.30 20.33 -6.76
N ARG A 92 -1.50 20.38 -6.22
CA ARG A 92 -1.96 21.36 -5.24
C ARG A 92 -2.27 20.66 -3.93
N HIS A 93 -1.85 21.24 -2.80
CA HIS A 93 -2.17 20.81 -1.46
C HIS A 93 -3.20 21.76 -0.84
N ILE A 94 -4.27 21.19 -0.27
CA ILE A 94 -5.39 21.94 0.33
C ILE A 94 -5.68 21.31 1.69
N GLN A 95 -5.72 22.11 2.74
CA GLN A 95 -6.19 21.68 4.05
C GLN A 95 -7.67 22.03 4.22
N LYS A 96 -8.44 21.08 4.76
CA LYS A 96 -9.87 21.24 4.98
C LYS A 96 -10.32 20.47 6.20
N THR A 97 -11.42 20.91 6.80
CA THR A 97 -12.12 20.14 7.83
C THR A 97 -13.55 19.87 7.41
N ILE A 98 -14.07 18.71 7.81
CA ILE A 98 -15.48 18.35 7.64
C ILE A 98 -16.03 17.77 8.94
N PRO A 99 -17.35 17.90 9.20
CA PRO A 99 -17.97 17.30 10.38
C PRO A 99 -18.24 15.81 10.18
N SER A 100 -18.19 15.06 11.29
CA SER A 100 -18.69 13.69 11.40
C SER A 100 -19.39 13.49 12.74
N SER A 101 -19.99 12.33 12.96
CA SER A 101 -20.61 12.00 14.24
C SER A 101 -19.60 11.80 15.37
N SER A 102 -18.33 11.52 15.04
CA SER A 102 -17.22 11.40 16.01
C SER A 102 -16.44 12.69 16.21
N GLY A 103 -16.84 13.79 15.55
CA GLY A 103 -16.17 15.08 15.66
C GLY A 103 -15.66 15.63 14.35
N THR A 104 -14.68 16.52 14.44
CA THR A 104 -14.06 17.16 13.27
C THR A 104 -13.09 16.19 12.59
N VAL A 105 -13.27 16.01 11.30
CA VAL A 105 -12.30 15.28 10.43
C VAL A 105 -11.37 16.30 9.82
N TYR A 106 -10.07 16.08 9.96
CA TYR A 106 -9.02 16.89 9.33
C TYR A 106 -8.59 16.23 8.05
N LEU A 107 -8.52 17.00 6.96
CA LEU A 107 -8.17 16.53 5.63
C LEU A 107 -6.99 17.31 5.08
N ASP A 108 -5.98 16.60 4.59
CA ASP A 108 -4.95 17.10 3.69
C ASP A 108 -5.23 16.53 2.29
N ILE A 109 -5.53 17.40 1.34
CA ILE A 109 -5.98 17.03 0.00
C ILE A 109 -4.88 17.35 -1.00
N TYR A 110 -4.42 16.34 -1.70
CA TYR A 110 -3.46 16.47 -2.79
C TYR A 110 -4.17 16.19 -4.11
N GLU A 111 -4.12 17.15 -5.03
CA GLU A 111 -4.76 16.99 -6.34
C GLU A 111 -3.89 17.50 -7.48
N PRO A 112 -3.95 16.87 -8.68
CA PRO A 112 -3.30 17.38 -9.88
C PRO A 112 -3.87 18.73 -10.27
N THR A 113 -3.00 19.69 -10.65
CA THR A 113 -3.41 21.01 -11.15
C THR A 113 -3.74 21.01 -12.65
N THR A 114 -3.42 19.94 -13.37
CA THR A 114 -3.80 19.75 -14.75
C THR A 114 -5.33 19.76 -14.91
N ALA A 115 -5.82 20.19 -16.05
CA ALA A 115 -7.24 20.17 -16.34
C ALA A 115 -7.82 18.76 -16.11
N PRO A 116 -9.03 18.62 -15.53
CA PRO A 116 -9.70 17.34 -15.45
C PRO A 116 -9.78 16.70 -16.85
N PRO A 117 -9.75 15.35 -16.93
CA PRO A 117 -9.95 14.67 -18.19
C PRO A 117 -11.20 15.18 -18.90
N LEU A 118 -11.21 15.19 -20.24
CA LEU A 118 -12.34 15.66 -21.06
C LEU A 118 -13.64 14.88 -20.76
N ILE A 119 -13.52 13.68 -20.20
CA ILE A 119 -14.65 12.86 -19.74
C ILE A 119 -14.93 13.24 -18.28
N PRO A 120 -16.09 13.83 -17.95
CA PRO A 120 -16.44 14.12 -16.56
C PRO A 120 -16.37 12.88 -15.67
N GLY A 121 -15.79 13.02 -14.49
CA GLY A 121 -15.65 11.90 -13.54
C GLY A 121 -14.62 10.84 -13.94
N ALA A 122 -13.66 11.17 -14.79
CA ALA A 122 -12.64 10.23 -15.26
C ALA A 122 -11.42 10.12 -14.32
N ARG A 123 -11.30 10.97 -13.29
CA ARG A 123 -10.24 10.84 -12.28
C ARG A 123 -10.60 9.80 -11.23
N GLU A 124 -9.61 9.08 -10.82
CA GLU A 124 -9.66 8.23 -9.63
C GLU A 124 -9.44 9.11 -8.39
N GLY A 125 -9.98 8.66 -7.27
CA GLY A 125 -9.75 9.29 -5.98
C GLY A 125 -9.49 8.25 -4.91
N VAL A 126 -8.83 8.65 -3.84
CA VAL A 126 -8.57 7.78 -2.71
C VAL A 126 -8.63 8.55 -1.39
N VAL A 127 -9.34 7.98 -0.41
CA VAL A 127 -9.23 8.38 0.99
C VAL A 127 -8.12 7.55 1.61
N VAL A 128 -7.16 8.20 2.23
CA VAL A 128 -6.06 7.56 2.96
C VAL A 128 -6.27 7.79 4.45
N ILE A 129 -6.26 6.70 5.20
CA ILE A 129 -6.43 6.72 6.65
C ILE A 129 -5.13 6.19 7.24
N PRO A 130 -4.29 7.05 7.83
CA PRO A 130 -3.06 6.63 8.49
C PRO A 130 -3.34 5.84 9.77
N GLY A 131 -2.30 5.50 10.49
CA GLY A 131 -2.37 4.95 11.83
C GLY A 131 -2.81 5.99 12.87
N VAL A 132 -2.44 5.73 14.12
CA VAL A 132 -2.68 6.64 15.25
C VAL A 132 -1.58 7.71 15.32
N GLY A 133 -1.91 8.86 15.92
CA GLY A 133 -1.06 10.03 15.91
C GLY A 133 -1.35 10.96 14.70
N ASP A 134 -0.58 12.04 14.55
CA ASP A 134 -0.70 12.93 13.38
C ASP A 134 0.30 12.53 12.28
N GLU A 135 0.05 11.42 11.64
CA GLU A 135 0.91 10.90 10.58
C GLU A 135 0.77 11.66 9.25
N ARG A 136 -0.23 12.55 9.11
CA ARG A 136 -0.40 13.39 7.91
C ARG A 136 0.79 14.30 7.61
N THR A 137 1.66 14.52 8.59
CA THR A 137 2.89 15.31 8.47
C THR A 137 4.16 14.45 8.34
N VAL A 138 4.04 13.14 8.41
CA VAL A 138 5.17 12.21 8.26
C VAL A 138 5.58 12.14 6.80
N ASP A 139 6.85 12.39 6.53
CA ASP A 139 7.41 12.50 5.16
C ASP A 139 7.02 11.32 4.26
N GLN A 140 7.01 10.10 4.79
CA GLN A 140 6.69 8.90 4.02
C GLN A 140 5.23 8.92 3.54
N LEU A 141 4.28 9.28 4.40
CA LEU A 141 2.87 9.37 4.02
C LEU A 141 2.64 10.54 3.05
N VAL A 142 3.25 11.70 3.34
CA VAL A 142 3.19 12.87 2.45
C VAL A 142 3.72 12.53 1.06
N ASN A 143 4.88 11.88 0.97
CA ASN A 143 5.47 11.45 -0.31
C ASN A 143 4.58 10.44 -1.05
N PHE A 144 4.02 9.47 -0.32
CA PHE A 144 3.08 8.50 -0.89
C PHE A 144 1.85 9.20 -1.49
N SER A 145 1.22 10.09 -0.74
CA SER A 145 0.02 10.82 -1.17
C SER A 145 0.31 11.78 -2.33
N GLN A 146 1.46 12.44 -2.29
CA GLN A 146 1.92 13.26 -3.41
C GLN A 146 2.22 12.42 -4.64
N GLY A 147 2.83 11.24 -4.49
CA GLY A 147 3.10 10.31 -5.59
C GLY A 147 1.81 9.86 -6.28
N LEU A 148 0.80 9.48 -5.50
CA LEU A 148 -0.53 9.15 -6.05
C LEU A 148 -1.15 10.35 -6.77
N ALA A 149 -1.03 11.56 -6.22
CA ALA A 149 -1.57 12.77 -6.84
C ALA A 149 -0.84 13.10 -8.15
N ARG A 150 0.50 12.99 -8.21
CA ARG A 150 1.29 13.13 -9.44
C ARG A 150 0.94 12.07 -10.48
N ALA A 151 0.54 10.88 -10.03
CA ALA A 151 0.01 9.84 -10.91
C ALA A 151 -1.43 10.12 -11.40
N GLY A 152 -2.03 11.26 -11.03
CA GLY A 152 -3.31 11.76 -11.53
C GLY A 152 -4.52 11.49 -10.64
N LEU A 153 -4.33 10.97 -9.42
CA LEU A 153 -5.42 10.74 -8.46
C LEU A 153 -5.72 12.01 -7.64
N VAL A 154 -6.93 12.10 -7.10
CA VAL A 154 -7.22 13.01 -5.98
C VAL A 154 -7.08 12.23 -4.68
N VAL A 155 -6.20 12.65 -3.79
CA VAL A 155 -5.90 11.98 -2.52
C VAL A 155 -6.41 12.83 -1.37
N MET A 156 -7.13 12.21 -0.43
CA MET A 156 -7.58 12.84 0.81
C MET A 156 -7.00 12.08 2.00
N ASP A 157 -5.89 12.55 2.55
CA ASP A 157 -5.37 12.06 3.81
C ASP A 157 -6.22 12.60 4.94
N MET A 158 -6.65 11.73 5.84
CA MET A 158 -7.54 12.11 6.91
C MET A 158 -7.03 11.69 8.29
N THR A 159 -7.44 12.44 9.33
CA THR A 159 -7.35 11.98 10.70
C THR A 159 -8.53 12.51 11.52
N THR A 160 -8.70 11.93 12.71
CA THR A 160 -9.76 12.27 13.67
C THR A 160 -9.14 12.61 15.02
N PRO A 161 -9.87 13.33 15.91
CA PRO A 161 -9.39 13.55 17.27
C PRO A 161 -9.07 12.27 18.03
N THR A 162 -9.80 11.18 17.77
CA THR A 162 -9.59 9.88 18.41
C THR A 162 -8.24 9.30 18.01
N LEU A 163 -7.94 9.24 16.69
CA LEU A 163 -6.64 8.76 16.19
C LEU A 163 -5.48 9.64 16.71
N LEU A 164 -5.67 10.97 16.73
CA LEU A 164 -4.67 11.92 17.26
C LEU A 164 -4.34 11.67 18.74
N ASN A 165 -5.30 11.12 19.50
CA ASN A 165 -5.13 10.80 20.92
C ASN A 165 -4.72 9.33 21.16
N TYR A 166 -4.20 8.62 20.16
CA TYR A 166 -3.81 7.22 20.29
C TYR A 166 -4.94 6.34 20.83
N ASP A 167 -6.14 6.51 20.29
CA ASP A 167 -7.35 5.78 20.68
C ASP A 167 -8.07 5.23 19.44
N LEU A 168 -8.90 4.21 19.62
CA LEU A 168 -9.71 3.59 18.59
C LEU A 168 -11.19 3.72 18.92
N SER A 169 -11.96 4.16 17.95
CA SER A 169 -13.42 4.20 18.05
C SER A 169 -14.07 3.70 16.77
N TYR A 170 -14.99 2.77 16.90
CA TYR A 170 -15.84 2.36 15.77
C TYR A 170 -16.63 3.56 15.18
N GLN A 171 -16.94 4.57 15.99
CA GLN A 171 -17.65 5.77 15.54
C GLN A 171 -16.86 6.58 14.51
N ASP A 172 -15.52 6.44 14.48
CA ASP A 172 -14.67 7.07 13.48
C ASP A 172 -14.87 6.50 12.07
N SER A 173 -15.56 5.38 11.93
CA SER A 173 -16.02 4.89 10.62
C SER A 173 -16.92 5.91 9.91
N ASP A 174 -17.72 6.70 10.65
CA ASP A 174 -18.50 7.81 10.06
C ASP A 174 -17.60 8.90 9.48
N ALA A 175 -16.49 9.21 10.14
CA ALA A 175 -15.51 10.18 9.64
C ALA A 175 -14.99 9.75 8.26
N VAL A 176 -14.64 8.47 8.10
CA VAL A 176 -14.21 7.91 6.81
C VAL A 176 -15.32 7.97 5.77
N VAL A 177 -16.55 7.64 6.15
CA VAL A 177 -17.72 7.75 5.26
C VAL A 177 -17.93 9.18 4.78
N GLN A 178 -17.78 10.18 5.66
CA GLN A 178 -17.92 11.60 5.28
C GLN A 178 -16.76 12.04 4.37
N ALA A 179 -15.52 11.63 4.65
CA ALA A 179 -14.37 11.88 3.77
C ALA A 179 -14.56 11.24 2.39
N PHE A 180 -15.03 9.99 2.34
CA PHE A 180 -15.34 9.30 1.08
C PHE A 180 -16.43 10.01 0.27
N LYS A 181 -17.50 10.48 0.92
CA LYS A 181 -18.55 11.26 0.25
C LYS A 181 -18.01 12.59 -0.29
N ALA A 182 -17.16 13.27 0.48
CA ALA A 182 -16.50 14.49 0.04
C ALA A 182 -15.63 14.23 -1.19
N LEU A 183 -14.85 13.14 -1.18
CA LEU A 183 -14.03 12.71 -2.31
C LEU A 183 -14.86 12.34 -3.54
N ALA A 184 -15.89 11.51 -3.38
CA ALA A 184 -16.77 11.09 -4.48
C ALA A 184 -17.56 12.26 -5.12
N SER A 185 -17.63 13.40 -4.42
CA SER A 185 -18.23 14.66 -4.91
C SER A 185 -17.18 15.68 -5.35
N TRP A 186 -15.89 15.32 -5.28
CA TRP A 186 -14.81 16.24 -5.63
C TRP A 186 -14.77 16.48 -7.14
N PRO A 187 -14.50 17.73 -7.58
CA PRO A 187 -14.49 18.06 -9.01
C PRO A 187 -13.56 17.14 -9.82
N GLY A 188 -14.11 16.47 -10.81
CA GLY A 188 -13.37 15.56 -11.70
C GLY A 188 -13.22 14.12 -11.21
N VAL A 189 -13.54 13.80 -9.95
CA VAL A 189 -13.54 12.41 -9.44
C VAL A 189 -14.80 11.68 -9.91
N GLY A 190 -14.63 10.45 -10.38
CA GLY A 190 -15.74 9.57 -10.75
C GLY A 190 -16.39 8.95 -9.51
N SER A 191 -17.73 8.98 -9.43
CA SER A 191 -18.49 8.48 -8.28
C SER A 191 -18.31 6.98 -7.99
N GLN A 192 -17.79 6.21 -8.94
CA GLN A 192 -17.46 4.79 -8.85
C GLN A 192 -15.95 4.51 -8.95
N ARG A 193 -15.13 5.56 -8.83
CA ARG A 193 -13.67 5.51 -9.00
C ARG A 193 -12.92 5.94 -7.74
N ALA A 194 -13.59 5.91 -6.62
CA ALA A 194 -13.00 6.25 -5.34
C ALA A 194 -12.72 4.99 -4.51
N GLY A 195 -11.50 4.85 -4.04
CA GLY A 195 -11.05 3.79 -3.15
C GLY A 195 -10.78 4.28 -1.74
N ILE A 196 -10.45 3.35 -0.85
CA ILE A 196 -10.05 3.61 0.52
C ILE A 196 -8.74 2.86 0.79
N ILE A 197 -7.75 3.54 1.31
CA ILE A 197 -6.48 2.96 1.76
C ILE A 197 -6.39 3.16 3.27
N GLY A 198 -6.21 2.10 4.02
CA GLY A 198 -5.91 2.13 5.44
C GLY A 198 -4.50 1.67 5.73
N PHE A 199 -3.87 2.30 6.72
CA PHE A 199 -2.58 1.89 7.28
C PHE A 199 -2.76 1.59 8.76
N SER A 200 -2.21 0.47 9.25
CA SER A 200 -2.22 0.15 10.69
C SER A 200 -3.66 0.18 11.27
N ALA A 201 -3.92 1.01 12.27
CA ALA A 201 -5.25 1.22 12.84
C ALA A 201 -6.29 1.73 11.81
N GLY A 202 -5.84 2.46 10.79
CA GLY A 202 -6.67 2.96 9.70
C GLY A 202 -7.31 1.85 8.85
N ASP A 203 -6.72 0.64 8.79
CA ASP A 203 -7.29 -0.51 8.10
C ASP A 203 -8.68 -0.88 8.63
N ALA A 204 -8.82 -0.92 9.94
CA ALA A 204 -10.10 -1.25 10.57
C ALA A 204 -11.17 -0.23 10.18
N LEU A 205 -10.83 1.06 10.21
CA LEU A 205 -11.73 2.13 9.81
C LEU A 205 -12.08 2.08 8.32
N ALA A 206 -11.12 1.72 7.46
CA ALA A 206 -11.35 1.51 6.04
C ALA A 206 -12.38 0.39 5.79
N ILE A 207 -12.24 -0.75 6.48
CA ILE A 207 -13.18 -1.87 6.38
C ILE A 207 -14.55 -1.50 6.94
N PHE A 208 -14.63 -0.82 8.10
CA PHE A 208 -15.90 -0.37 8.66
C PHE A 208 -16.64 0.58 7.72
N ALA A 209 -15.93 1.54 7.11
CA ALA A 209 -16.52 2.45 6.15
C ALA A 209 -16.94 1.75 4.86
N ALA A 210 -16.11 0.84 4.34
CA ALA A 210 -16.44 0.07 3.14
C ALA A 210 -17.62 -0.91 3.34
N ALA A 211 -17.92 -1.28 4.58
CA ALA A 211 -19.10 -2.07 4.94
C ALA A 211 -20.37 -1.22 5.11
N ASP A 212 -20.23 0.11 5.29
CA ASP A 212 -21.35 1.00 5.56
C ASP A 212 -22.29 1.14 4.35
N SER A 213 -23.58 0.92 4.56
CA SER A 213 -24.61 0.97 3.52
C SER A 213 -24.68 2.29 2.76
N ARG A 214 -24.20 3.38 3.34
CA ARG A 214 -24.19 4.71 2.72
C ARG A 214 -23.17 4.85 1.59
N VAL A 215 -22.14 4.00 1.56
CA VAL A 215 -21.02 4.11 0.59
C VAL A 215 -20.56 2.78 0.00
N ARG A 216 -20.83 1.62 0.62
CA ARG A 216 -20.29 0.29 0.23
C ARG A 216 -20.46 -0.07 -1.25
N ASP A 217 -21.53 0.42 -1.89
CA ASP A 217 -21.83 0.15 -3.30
C ASP A 217 -21.07 1.08 -4.27
N LYS A 218 -20.32 2.03 -3.72
CA LYS A 218 -19.55 3.05 -4.46
C LYS A 218 -18.04 2.94 -4.25
N VAL A 219 -17.61 2.17 -3.26
CA VAL A 219 -16.18 1.94 -3.01
C VAL A 219 -15.62 1.07 -4.13
N ALA A 220 -14.62 1.57 -4.84
CA ALA A 220 -14.00 0.87 -5.97
C ALA A 220 -13.05 -0.24 -5.48
N PHE A 221 -12.31 0.01 -4.41
CA PHE A 221 -11.39 -0.93 -3.77
C PHE A 221 -11.11 -0.52 -2.32
N VAL A 222 -10.62 -1.48 -1.53
CA VAL A 222 -10.03 -1.23 -0.21
C VAL A 222 -8.63 -1.81 -0.21
N LEU A 223 -7.63 -1.02 0.18
CA LEU A 223 -6.27 -1.50 0.42
C LEU A 223 -5.97 -1.36 1.90
N CYS A 224 -5.55 -2.44 2.50
CA CYS A 224 -5.21 -2.58 3.92
C CYS A 224 -3.73 -2.90 4.06
N PHE A 225 -2.98 -2.08 4.79
CA PHE A 225 -1.56 -2.31 5.01
C PHE A 225 -1.19 -2.30 6.49
N GLY A 226 -0.82 -3.47 7.01
CA GLY A 226 -0.31 -3.61 8.37
C GLY A 226 -1.37 -3.50 9.47
N GLY A 227 -2.65 -3.71 9.13
CA GLY A 227 -3.74 -3.61 10.09
C GLY A 227 -4.13 -4.92 10.77
N TYR A 228 -5.10 -4.82 11.66
CA TYR A 228 -5.62 -5.96 12.39
C TYR A 228 -7.01 -6.37 11.88
N PHE A 229 -7.36 -7.63 12.09
CA PHE A 229 -8.64 -8.21 11.68
C PHE A 229 -9.59 -8.50 12.84
N ASN A 230 -9.03 -8.98 13.97
CA ASN A 230 -9.82 -9.32 15.15
C ASN A 230 -9.08 -8.92 16.42
N THR A 231 -9.66 -8.03 17.22
CA THR A 231 -9.04 -7.48 18.43
C THR A 231 -8.85 -8.52 19.54
N THR A 232 -9.69 -9.55 19.61
CA THR A 232 -9.51 -10.62 20.61
C THR A 232 -8.29 -11.48 20.27
N THR A 233 -8.09 -11.83 18.99
CA THR A 233 -6.89 -12.57 18.58
C THR A 233 -5.64 -11.71 18.63
N LEU A 234 -5.76 -10.41 18.37
CA LEU A 234 -4.72 -9.43 18.59
C LEU A 234 -4.31 -9.39 20.08
N LEU A 235 -5.27 -9.21 20.97
CA LEU A 235 -5.02 -9.19 22.43
C LEU A 235 -4.40 -10.51 22.92
N ARG A 236 -4.78 -11.66 22.33
CA ARG A 236 -4.15 -12.94 22.61
C ARG A 236 -2.67 -12.97 22.22
N ALA A 237 -2.30 -12.40 21.08
CA ALA A 237 -0.91 -12.29 20.67
C ALA A 237 -0.08 -11.42 21.64
N PHE A 238 -0.68 -10.33 22.12
CA PHE A 238 -0.08 -9.50 23.17
C PHE A 238 0.18 -10.29 24.45
N GLY A 239 -0.84 -10.95 24.98
CA GLY A 239 -0.71 -11.70 26.24
C GLY A 239 0.26 -12.87 26.15
N ARG A 240 0.30 -13.57 25.01
CA ARG A 240 1.20 -14.71 24.79
C ARG A 240 2.63 -14.31 24.42
N ARG A 241 2.88 -13.08 24.00
CA ARG A 241 4.15 -12.67 23.38
C ARG A 241 4.60 -13.64 22.28
N ALA A 242 3.64 -14.22 21.60
CA ALA A 242 3.85 -15.20 20.54
C ALA A 242 2.73 -15.19 19.51
N LEU A 243 3.10 -15.51 18.28
CA LEU A 243 2.20 -15.74 17.16
C LEU A 243 2.02 -17.24 16.95
N ASP A 244 0.83 -17.67 16.57
CA ASP A 244 0.61 -19.01 16.05
C ASP A 244 0.78 -18.99 14.51
N VAL A 245 1.84 -19.64 14.05
CA VAL A 245 2.12 -19.76 12.61
C VAL A 245 2.14 -21.25 12.26
N ASN A 246 1.09 -21.70 11.57
CA ASN A 246 0.91 -23.11 11.18
C ASN A 246 0.95 -24.09 12.39
N GLY A 247 0.35 -23.72 13.51
CA GLY A 247 0.33 -24.52 14.74
C GLY A 247 1.63 -24.50 15.53
N GLN A 248 2.55 -23.61 15.21
CA GLN A 248 3.80 -23.41 15.94
C GLN A 248 3.84 -22.02 16.55
N ALA A 249 4.13 -21.93 17.84
CA ALA A 249 4.32 -20.66 18.53
C ALA A 249 5.65 -20.04 18.12
N GLN A 250 5.62 -18.84 17.59
CA GLN A 250 6.80 -18.02 17.26
C GLN A 250 6.85 -16.83 18.21
N PRO A 251 7.99 -16.55 18.85
CA PRO A 251 8.15 -15.37 19.71
C PRO A 251 7.79 -14.08 18.97
N TRP A 252 7.07 -13.19 19.62
CA TRP A 252 6.69 -11.89 19.09
C TRP A 252 6.76 -10.83 20.19
N HIS A 253 7.38 -9.70 19.90
CA HIS A 253 7.61 -8.64 20.86
C HIS A 253 6.95 -7.35 20.33
N PRO A 254 5.77 -7.00 20.83
CA PRO A 254 5.08 -5.79 20.37
C PRO A 254 5.82 -4.52 20.77
N GLN A 255 5.79 -3.54 19.87
CA GLN A 255 6.15 -2.16 20.19
C GLN A 255 5.13 -1.58 21.19
N TYR A 256 5.46 -0.45 21.81
CA TYR A 256 4.62 0.14 22.86
C TYR A 256 3.34 0.81 22.33
N VAL A 257 3.38 1.42 21.12
CA VAL A 257 2.24 2.18 20.57
C VAL A 257 0.94 1.37 20.53
N PRO A 258 0.89 0.15 19.98
CA PRO A 258 -0.36 -0.60 19.99
C PRO A 258 -0.81 -1.04 21.40
N VAL A 259 0.11 -1.19 22.35
CA VAL A 259 -0.23 -1.43 23.76
C VAL A 259 -0.94 -0.21 24.35
N GLU A 260 -0.39 0.98 24.13
CA GLU A 260 -0.97 2.26 24.56
C GLU A 260 -2.35 2.48 23.95
N VAL A 261 -2.48 2.25 22.64
CA VAL A 261 -3.75 2.38 21.91
C VAL A 261 -4.84 1.48 22.51
N LEU A 262 -4.54 0.21 22.73
CA LEU A 262 -5.52 -0.70 23.33
C LEU A 262 -5.84 -0.33 24.78
N ALA A 263 -4.85 0.11 25.55
CA ALA A 263 -5.09 0.61 26.92
C ALA A 263 -6.01 1.83 26.93
N ASN A 264 -5.75 2.82 26.05
CA ASN A 264 -6.58 4.03 25.95
C ASN A 264 -8.02 3.68 25.52
N SER A 265 -8.19 2.79 24.54
CA SER A 265 -9.51 2.39 24.03
C SER A 265 -10.35 1.64 25.09
N ILE A 266 -9.70 0.88 25.98
CA ILE A 266 -10.38 0.11 27.03
C ILE A 266 -10.59 0.94 28.29
N ALA A 267 -9.69 1.88 28.59
CA ALA A 267 -9.70 2.70 29.82
C ALA A 267 -11.07 3.31 30.18
N PRO A 268 -11.89 3.81 29.24
CA PRO A 268 -13.22 4.37 29.56
C PRO A 268 -14.20 3.37 30.18
N LEU A 269 -13.94 2.08 30.07
CA LEU A 269 -14.78 1.01 30.63
C LEU A 269 -14.33 0.55 32.02
N LEU A 270 -13.19 1.05 32.48
CA LEU A 270 -12.60 0.71 33.78
C LEU A 270 -12.94 1.77 34.84
N PRO A 271 -12.85 1.46 36.15
CA PRO A 271 -12.91 2.46 37.20
C PRO A 271 -11.88 3.57 36.98
N SER A 272 -12.27 4.84 37.09
CA SER A 272 -11.45 5.98 36.64
C SER A 272 -10.06 6.07 37.29
N ASN A 273 -9.94 5.70 38.57
CA ASN A 273 -8.66 5.65 39.27
C ASN A 273 -7.76 4.53 38.77
N GLU A 274 -8.32 3.37 38.42
CA GLU A 274 -7.60 2.22 37.88
C GLU A 274 -7.22 2.48 36.42
N ALA A 275 -8.11 3.04 35.61
CA ALA A 275 -7.88 3.38 34.20
C ALA A 275 -6.65 4.27 34.01
N SER A 276 -6.58 5.38 34.73
CA SER A 276 -5.42 6.31 34.67
C SER A 276 -4.11 5.62 35.11
N ARG A 277 -4.19 4.78 36.13
CA ARG A 277 -3.03 4.05 36.64
C ARG A 277 -2.55 2.95 35.69
N LEU A 278 -3.49 2.23 35.04
CA LEU A 278 -3.22 1.23 34.02
C LEU A 278 -2.52 1.86 32.80
N VAL A 279 -3.09 2.94 32.26
CA VAL A 279 -2.50 3.65 31.10
C VAL A 279 -1.08 4.11 31.43
N ASN A 280 -0.88 4.73 32.61
CA ASN A 280 0.45 5.14 33.05
C ASN A 280 1.43 3.94 33.12
N ALA A 281 0.99 2.80 33.66
CA ALA A 281 1.85 1.62 33.79
C ALA A 281 2.29 1.02 32.44
N LEU A 282 1.47 1.20 31.40
CA LEU A 282 1.70 0.67 30.06
C LEU A 282 2.33 1.68 29.09
N THR A 283 2.50 2.92 29.53
CA THR A 283 3.18 3.97 28.74
C THR A 283 4.71 3.88 28.94
N PRO A 284 5.53 4.19 27.91
CA PRO A 284 6.98 4.19 28.03
C PRO A 284 7.49 5.07 29.19
N GLY A 285 8.29 4.48 30.06
CA GLY A 285 8.79 5.16 31.28
C GLY A 285 7.79 5.22 32.45
N GLY A 286 6.59 4.67 32.26
CA GLY A 286 5.62 4.51 33.34
C GLY A 286 6.07 3.50 34.39
N THR A 287 5.45 3.60 35.57
CA THR A 287 5.76 2.68 36.68
C THR A 287 4.86 1.44 36.60
N PRO A 288 5.39 0.22 36.53
CA PRO A 288 4.59 -1.00 36.56
C PRO A 288 3.64 -1.08 37.75
N LEU A 289 2.52 -1.77 37.61
CA LEU A 289 1.61 -2.03 38.72
C LEU A 289 2.29 -2.94 39.77
N THR A 290 2.13 -2.59 41.04
CA THR A 290 2.63 -3.41 42.14
C THR A 290 1.65 -4.54 42.47
N PRO A 291 2.12 -5.65 43.10
CA PRO A 291 1.21 -6.71 43.56
C PRO A 291 0.09 -6.22 44.49
N ASP A 292 0.37 -5.23 45.32
CA ASP A 292 -0.62 -4.65 46.24
C ASP A 292 -1.69 -3.85 45.47
N GLU A 293 -1.34 -3.13 44.38
CA GLU A 293 -2.29 -2.45 43.50
C GLU A 293 -3.14 -3.48 42.77
N LEU A 294 -2.51 -4.50 42.16
CA LEU A 294 -3.22 -5.58 41.46
C LEU A 294 -4.23 -6.31 42.35
N ALA A 295 -3.89 -6.52 43.64
CA ALA A 295 -4.79 -7.15 44.60
C ALA A 295 -6.03 -6.29 44.96
N GLN A 296 -5.96 -5.00 44.70
CA GLN A 296 -7.05 -4.03 45.00
C GLN A 296 -7.86 -3.64 43.75
N PHE A 297 -7.32 -3.89 42.55
CA PHE A 297 -7.97 -3.50 41.28
C PHE A 297 -9.07 -4.46 40.88
N SER A 298 -9.96 -3.97 40.04
CA SER A 298 -11.03 -4.78 39.44
C SER A 298 -10.47 -5.93 38.60
N PRO A 299 -11.18 -7.05 38.49
CA PRO A 299 -10.73 -8.18 37.67
C PRO A 299 -10.43 -7.80 36.20
N ASP A 300 -11.20 -6.87 35.64
CA ASP A 300 -10.99 -6.38 34.28
C ASP A 300 -9.65 -5.64 34.14
N THR A 301 -9.34 -4.73 35.08
CA THR A 301 -8.08 -3.98 35.06
C THR A 301 -6.87 -4.92 35.20
N VAL A 302 -6.96 -5.90 36.11
CA VAL A 302 -5.90 -6.91 36.29
C VAL A 302 -5.71 -7.75 35.04
N ALA A 303 -6.80 -8.25 34.45
CA ALA A 303 -6.74 -9.06 33.25
C ALA A 303 -6.16 -8.27 32.05
N ILE A 304 -6.59 -7.03 31.84
CA ILE A 304 -6.06 -6.16 30.77
C ILE A 304 -4.59 -5.82 31.00
N TYR A 305 -4.17 -5.55 32.24
CA TYR A 305 -2.78 -5.30 32.55
C TYR A 305 -1.90 -6.50 32.13
N HIS A 306 -2.22 -7.71 32.59
CA HIS A 306 -1.45 -8.91 32.25
C HIS A 306 -1.47 -9.22 30.74
N LEU A 307 -2.62 -9.01 30.07
CA LEU A 307 -2.72 -9.20 28.63
C LEU A 307 -1.84 -8.22 27.85
N LEU A 308 -1.84 -6.94 28.20
CA LEU A 308 -1.07 -5.93 27.47
C LEU A 308 0.41 -5.91 27.88
N ASN A 309 0.72 -6.20 29.16
CA ASN A 309 2.10 -6.33 29.65
C ASN A 309 2.76 -7.64 29.20
N GLY A 310 1.97 -8.72 28.99
CA GLY A 310 2.44 -10.03 28.52
C GLY A 310 3.36 -10.74 29.52
N ASP A 311 3.20 -10.46 30.81
CA ASP A 311 4.01 -11.03 31.90
C ASP A 311 3.49 -12.40 32.36
N GLU A 312 2.26 -12.77 32.01
CA GLU A 312 1.64 -14.06 32.31
C GLU A 312 1.18 -14.82 31.06
N PRO A 313 2.07 -15.24 30.13
CA PRO A 313 1.66 -15.83 28.84
C PRO A 313 0.79 -17.08 28.98
N ALA A 314 1.01 -17.89 30.02
CA ALA A 314 0.24 -19.10 30.30
C ALA A 314 -1.22 -18.82 30.72
N GLN A 315 -1.50 -17.63 31.23
CA GLN A 315 -2.83 -17.22 31.70
C GLN A 315 -3.62 -16.44 30.65
N THR A 316 -3.05 -16.18 29.47
CA THR A 316 -3.65 -15.34 28.43
C THR A 316 -5.10 -15.70 28.13
N ASP A 317 -5.40 -16.98 27.89
CA ASP A 317 -6.78 -17.40 27.55
C ASP A 317 -7.73 -17.29 28.74
N ALA A 318 -7.23 -17.54 29.96
CA ALA A 318 -8.00 -17.35 31.19
C ALA A 318 -8.32 -15.86 31.40
N ASN A 319 -7.34 -14.98 31.22
CA ASN A 319 -7.53 -13.53 31.33
C ASN A 319 -8.51 -13.00 30.27
N ILE A 320 -8.46 -13.48 29.00
CA ILE A 320 -9.43 -13.12 27.97
C ILE A 320 -10.84 -13.60 28.35
N ALA A 321 -10.97 -14.82 28.86
CA ALA A 321 -12.25 -15.38 29.27
C ALA A 321 -12.87 -14.65 30.48
N ALA A 322 -12.04 -14.10 31.35
CA ALA A 322 -12.45 -13.36 32.55
C ALA A 322 -12.94 -11.92 32.25
N LEU A 323 -12.65 -11.37 31.06
CA LEU A 323 -13.09 -10.01 30.69
C LEU A 323 -14.60 -9.86 30.78
N SER A 324 -15.06 -8.75 31.33
CA SER A 324 -16.48 -8.43 31.44
C SER A 324 -17.18 -8.31 30.07
N ALA A 325 -18.49 -8.41 30.09
CA ALA A 325 -19.31 -8.28 28.86
C ALA A 325 -19.10 -6.92 28.13
N PRO A 326 -19.00 -5.77 28.81
CA PRO A 326 -18.72 -4.49 28.16
C PRO A 326 -17.39 -4.48 27.39
N ILE A 327 -16.32 -4.99 27.99
CA ILE A 327 -14.98 -5.03 27.32
C ILE A 327 -15.02 -6.00 26.12
N ARG A 328 -15.60 -7.18 26.27
CA ARG A 328 -15.77 -8.10 25.14
C ARG A 328 -16.59 -7.49 24.01
N ALA A 329 -17.65 -6.73 24.34
CA ALA A 329 -18.44 -6.03 23.33
C ALA A 329 -17.66 -4.94 22.62
N LEU A 330 -16.79 -4.19 23.33
CA LEU A 330 -15.89 -3.21 22.72
C LEU A 330 -14.91 -3.91 21.77
N LEU A 331 -14.25 -4.98 22.21
CA LEU A 331 -13.30 -5.73 21.38
C LEU A 331 -13.98 -6.29 20.11
N ASP A 332 -15.21 -6.81 20.23
CA ASP A 332 -15.99 -7.23 19.06
C ASP A 332 -16.32 -6.04 18.15
N GLN A 333 -16.75 -4.93 18.72
CA GLN A 333 -17.10 -3.72 17.97
C GLN A 333 -15.91 -3.15 17.19
N LEU A 334 -14.72 -3.22 17.74
CA LEU A 334 -13.48 -2.79 17.10
C LEU A 334 -12.91 -3.80 16.10
N SER A 335 -13.52 -4.99 15.93
CA SER A 335 -13.02 -6.05 15.05
C SER A 335 -13.60 -5.95 13.64
N PRO A 336 -12.78 -5.68 12.59
CA PRO A 336 -13.23 -5.74 11.19
C PRO A 336 -13.89 -7.06 10.80
N SER A 337 -13.49 -8.17 11.42
CA SER A 337 -14.07 -9.49 11.20
C SER A 337 -15.59 -9.55 11.37
N ARG A 338 -16.16 -8.65 12.17
CA ARG A 338 -17.62 -8.54 12.40
C ARG A 338 -18.40 -8.07 11.17
N VAL A 339 -17.81 -7.21 10.36
CA VAL A 339 -18.51 -6.53 9.26
C VAL A 339 -18.02 -6.95 7.87
N ILE A 340 -16.98 -7.76 7.78
CA ILE A 340 -16.33 -8.09 6.52
C ILE A 340 -17.28 -8.68 5.47
N GLY A 341 -18.30 -9.44 5.88
CA GLY A 341 -19.32 -9.97 4.99
C GLY A 341 -20.23 -8.92 4.33
N GLN A 342 -20.12 -7.64 4.75
CA GLN A 342 -20.90 -6.53 4.19
C GLN A 342 -20.10 -5.72 3.16
N VAL A 343 -18.77 -5.88 3.11
CA VAL A 343 -17.92 -5.23 2.12
C VAL A 343 -18.17 -5.83 0.74
N ARG A 344 -18.23 -5.00 -0.30
CA ARG A 344 -18.48 -5.41 -1.68
C ARG A 344 -17.28 -5.17 -2.59
N ALA A 345 -16.50 -4.17 -2.25
CA ALA A 345 -15.29 -3.80 -3.00
C ALA A 345 -14.22 -4.90 -2.90
N PRO A 346 -13.41 -5.13 -3.93
CA PRO A 346 -12.23 -5.97 -3.81
C PRO A 346 -11.29 -5.43 -2.72
N ILE A 347 -10.64 -6.35 -1.99
CA ILE A 347 -9.76 -6.04 -0.85
C ILE A 347 -8.35 -6.47 -1.18
N TYR A 348 -7.38 -5.59 -0.96
CA TYR A 348 -5.95 -5.84 -1.12
C TYR A 348 -5.29 -5.79 0.24
N LEU A 349 -4.70 -6.91 0.68
CA LEU A 349 -4.05 -7.05 1.98
C LEU A 349 -2.54 -7.05 1.83
N LEU A 350 -1.88 -6.15 2.52
CA LEU A 350 -0.43 -6.03 2.57
C LEU A 350 0.03 -6.11 4.02
N HIS A 351 1.05 -6.92 4.31
CA HIS A 351 1.61 -7.00 5.66
C HIS A 351 3.10 -7.34 5.62
N ASP A 352 3.88 -6.82 6.56
CA ASP A 352 5.27 -7.24 6.72
C ASP A 352 5.38 -8.41 7.71
N ARG A 353 6.24 -9.39 7.37
CA ARG A 353 6.44 -10.60 8.22
C ARG A 353 7.09 -10.31 9.56
N SER A 354 7.79 -9.19 9.69
CA SER A 354 8.51 -8.79 10.90
C SER A 354 7.80 -7.66 11.64
N ASP A 355 6.51 -7.48 11.40
CA ASP A 355 5.73 -6.42 12.04
C ASP A 355 5.65 -6.64 13.56
N GLU A 356 6.16 -5.65 14.30
CA GLU A 356 6.15 -5.61 15.76
C GLU A 356 5.01 -4.74 16.31
N TYR A 357 4.22 -4.09 15.46
CA TYR A 357 3.06 -3.29 15.86
C TYR A 357 1.78 -4.13 15.80
N VAL A 358 1.55 -4.77 14.66
CA VAL A 358 0.41 -5.65 14.42
C VAL A 358 0.93 -6.99 13.89
N PRO A 359 0.58 -8.12 14.52
CA PRO A 359 1.07 -9.41 14.06
C PRO A 359 0.54 -9.73 12.65
N PHE A 360 1.42 -10.14 11.74
CA PHE A 360 1.05 -10.48 10.37
C PHE A 360 0.05 -11.63 10.28
N THR A 361 -0.10 -12.42 11.33
CA THR A 361 -1.14 -13.46 11.46
C THR A 361 -2.54 -12.88 11.41
N GLN A 362 -2.73 -11.60 11.73
CA GLN A 362 -4.01 -10.91 11.57
C GLN A 362 -4.42 -10.85 10.08
N SER A 363 -3.48 -10.57 9.18
CA SER A 363 -3.76 -10.59 7.74
C SER A 363 -3.89 -12.01 7.19
N ILE A 364 -3.23 -13.01 7.77
CA ILE A 364 -3.48 -14.43 7.43
C ILE A 364 -4.91 -14.84 7.79
N ASP A 365 -5.39 -14.46 8.98
CA ASP A 365 -6.76 -14.73 9.43
C ASP A 365 -7.77 -13.99 8.54
N PHE A 366 -7.44 -12.79 8.12
CA PHE A 366 -8.25 -11.99 7.21
C PHE A 366 -8.35 -12.64 5.83
N ASP A 367 -7.23 -12.99 5.21
CA ASP A 367 -7.16 -13.70 3.94
C ASP A 367 -7.97 -15.00 4.00
N ALA A 368 -7.79 -15.81 5.07
CA ALA A 368 -8.56 -17.02 5.27
C ALA A 368 -10.08 -16.77 5.38
N ALA A 369 -10.50 -15.65 5.97
CA ALA A 369 -11.90 -15.27 6.04
C ALA A 369 -12.45 -14.89 4.66
N LEU A 370 -11.71 -14.09 3.87
CA LEU A 370 -12.08 -13.68 2.52
C LEU A 370 -12.16 -14.89 1.58
N ASN A 371 -11.20 -15.82 1.69
CA ASN A 371 -11.20 -17.08 0.93
C ASN A 371 -12.46 -17.92 1.22
N ARG A 372 -12.85 -18.07 2.51
CA ARG A 372 -14.08 -18.81 2.87
C ARG A 372 -15.34 -18.18 2.31
N MET A 373 -15.36 -16.85 2.17
CA MET A 373 -16.49 -16.11 1.60
C MET A 373 -16.45 -15.99 0.08
N HIS A 374 -15.39 -16.48 -0.58
CA HIS A 374 -15.12 -16.27 -2.01
C HIS A 374 -15.16 -14.78 -2.38
N HIS A 375 -14.70 -13.92 -1.47
CA HIS A 375 -14.63 -12.48 -1.70
C HIS A 375 -13.44 -12.12 -2.60
N PRO A 376 -13.60 -11.25 -3.61
CA PRO A 376 -12.47 -10.79 -4.44
C PRO A 376 -11.41 -10.10 -3.58
N HIS A 377 -10.21 -10.65 -3.56
CA HIS A 377 -9.10 -10.10 -2.79
C HIS A 377 -7.76 -10.58 -3.33
N ASP A 378 -6.70 -9.86 -2.93
CA ASP A 378 -5.32 -10.30 -3.09
C ASP A 378 -4.57 -10.06 -1.78
N PHE A 379 -3.57 -10.91 -1.51
CA PHE A 379 -2.80 -10.87 -0.29
C PHE A 379 -1.32 -11.01 -0.58
N ALA A 380 -0.50 -10.14 0.04
CA ALA A 380 0.95 -10.23 -0.03
C ALA A 380 1.60 -10.00 1.34
N LEU A 381 2.57 -10.86 1.65
CA LEU A 381 3.47 -10.71 2.79
C LEU A 381 4.83 -10.25 2.32
N PHE A 382 5.29 -9.16 2.88
CA PHE A 382 6.57 -8.53 2.58
C PHE A 382 7.61 -8.81 3.66
N GLY A 383 8.84 -8.45 3.39
CA GLY A 383 9.94 -8.44 4.35
C GLY A 383 10.78 -7.17 4.26
N ILE A 384 10.46 -6.27 3.33
CA ILE A 384 11.16 -4.99 3.11
C ILE A 384 10.66 -3.85 4.01
N PHE A 385 9.56 -4.07 4.73
CA PHE A 385 9.00 -3.08 5.64
C PHE A 385 9.27 -3.48 7.11
N GLN A 386 9.16 -2.51 7.99
CA GLN A 386 8.96 -2.68 9.42
C GLN A 386 7.64 -1.99 9.75
N HIS A 387 6.60 -2.77 9.98
CA HIS A 387 5.22 -2.31 9.97
C HIS A 387 4.87 -1.72 8.58
N VAL A 388 4.65 -0.41 8.49
CA VAL A 388 4.34 0.29 7.23
C VAL A 388 5.52 1.10 6.68
N GLU A 389 6.63 1.19 7.42
CA GLU A 389 7.84 1.90 7.05
C GLU A 389 8.84 1.01 6.31
N VAL A 390 9.56 1.58 5.36
CA VAL A 390 10.58 0.84 4.60
C VAL A 390 11.85 0.68 5.43
N LYS A 391 12.36 -0.54 5.53
CA LYS A 391 13.62 -0.84 6.25
C LYS A 391 14.82 -0.17 5.59
N SER A 392 15.76 0.30 6.38
CA SER A 392 17.00 0.92 5.91
C SER A 392 17.97 -0.08 5.25
N ASN A 393 17.93 -1.36 5.64
CA ASN A 393 18.83 -2.40 5.18
C ASN A 393 18.04 -3.54 4.51
N ILE A 394 17.86 -3.43 3.18
CA ILE A 394 17.08 -4.41 2.40
C ILE A 394 18.05 -5.24 1.55
N ASN A 395 17.86 -6.57 1.57
CA ASN A 395 18.54 -7.47 0.65
C ASN A 395 18.05 -7.21 -0.80
N PRO A 396 18.95 -7.03 -1.79
CA PRO A 396 18.56 -6.75 -3.18
C PRO A 396 17.62 -7.78 -3.80
N GLY A 397 17.78 -9.06 -3.48
CA GLY A 397 16.90 -10.14 -3.97
C GLY A 397 15.48 -10.03 -3.38
N GLN A 398 15.38 -9.68 -2.10
CA GLN A 398 14.12 -9.43 -1.41
C GLN A 398 13.45 -8.16 -1.95
N LEU A 399 14.21 -7.08 -2.14
CA LEU A 399 13.71 -5.84 -2.76
C LEU A 399 13.08 -6.10 -4.13
N LEU A 400 13.73 -6.93 -4.96
CA LEU A 400 13.19 -7.29 -6.28
C LEU A 400 11.89 -8.10 -6.16
N GLY A 401 11.86 -9.14 -5.32
CA GLY A 401 10.68 -10.00 -5.15
C GLY A 401 9.49 -9.26 -4.57
N ASP A 402 9.71 -8.52 -3.48
CA ASP A 402 8.67 -7.75 -2.80
C ASP A 402 8.23 -6.56 -3.66
N GLY A 403 9.18 -5.90 -4.36
CA GLY A 403 8.88 -4.82 -5.30
C GLY A 403 7.99 -5.27 -6.46
N LEU A 404 8.22 -6.46 -7.03
CA LEU A 404 7.34 -7.03 -8.06
C LEU A 404 5.94 -7.34 -7.53
N SER A 405 5.84 -7.88 -6.31
CA SER A 405 4.55 -8.17 -5.66
C SER A 405 3.77 -6.87 -5.37
N LEU A 406 4.46 -5.85 -4.87
CA LEU A 406 3.87 -4.54 -4.61
C LEU A 406 3.41 -3.86 -5.91
N ASN A 407 4.24 -3.91 -6.98
CA ASN A 407 3.87 -3.39 -8.29
C ASN A 407 2.62 -4.08 -8.86
N ARG A 408 2.51 -5.41 -8.69
CA ARG A 408 1.31 -6.16 -9.11
C ARG A 408 0.07 -5.66 -8.40
N ILE A 409 0.11 -5.56 -7.06
CA ILE A 409 -1.03 -5.09 -6.27
C ILE A 409 -1.38 -3.64 -6.61
N LEU A 410 -0.41 -2.74 -6.70
CA LEU A 410 -0.65 -1.35 -7.09
C LEU A 410 -1.30 -1.25 -8.48
N ASN A 411 -0.85 -2.07 -9.42
CA ASN A 411 -1.46 -2.12 -10.76
C ASN A 411 -2.91 -2.60 -10.71
N GLU A 412 -3.23 -3.61 -9.91
CA GLU A 412 -4.62 -4.10 -9.73
C GLU A 412 -5.50 -3.06 -9.04
N VAL A 413 -5.00 -2.40 -7.99
CA VAL A 413 -5.68 -1.29 -7.29
C VAL A 413 -6.01 -0.15 -8.26
N LEU A 414 -5.04 0.25 -9.07
CA LEU A 414 -5.24 1.33 -10.07
C LEU A 414 -6.15 0.91 -11.22
N GLN A 415 -6.29 -0.40 -11.49
CA GLN A 415 -7.28 -0.90 -12.45
C GLN A 415 -8.69 -0.99 -11.85
N ALA A 416 -8.83 -1.28 -10.57
CA ALA A 416 -10.14 -1.36 -9.90
C ALA A 416 -10.87 -0.01 -9.88
N GLY A 417 -10.14 1.11 -9.94
CA GLY A 417 -10.68 2.46 -10.08
C GLY A 417 -11.01 2.88 -11.53
N VAL A 418 -10.74 2.02 -12.53
CA VAL A 418 -10.98 2.28 -13.95
C VAL A 418 -12.25 1.59 -14.42
#